data_a50e2a8931493cea4a50bec64c842f27
#
_entry.id   a50e2a8931493cea4a50bec64c842f27
#
_cell.length_a   1.000
_cell.length_b   1.000
_cell.length_c   1.000
_cell.angle_alpha   90.00
_cell.angle_beta   90.00
_cell.angle_gamma   90.00
#
_symmetry.space_group_name_H-M   'P 1'
#
loop_
_entity.id
_entity.type
_entity.pdbx_description
1 polymer ?
#
loop_
_entity_poly.entity_id
_entity_poly.type
_entity_poly.pdbx_seq_one_letter_code
_entity_poly.pdbx_strand_id
1 'polypeptide(L)'
;MYKRQADTIGRAVAEKYHLHFMDREAIAASAKEAGCYDEYEEFYSERPVNSLLYSIVMETEEDNVLHDTPGRALTFIDRLPLEDGCEGYVIQGRCANFAFQGRDDVVSVFLTANDAFCVDTVADTHGVSVRKAKTVVRETNDNRKTYHKYYTGQEWGQAENYDLCLNVAKLGVDGVIAMIDSFIQNRK
;
A
#
# COMPACT_ATOMS: atom_id res chain seq x y z
N MET A 1 -9.78 -2.25 3.55
CA MET A 1 -9.23 -2.93 4.75
C MET A 1 -8.58 -1.90 5.65
N TYR A 2 -8.69 -2.04 6.96
CA TYR A 2 -8.18 -1.06 7.90
C TYR A 2 -6.68 -1.26 8.19
N LYS A 3 -5.95 -0.15 8.44
CA LYS A 3 -4.50 -0.08 8.63
C LYS A 3 -3.98 -1.16 9.61
N ARG A 4 -4.65 -1.35 10.75
CA ARG A 4 -4.22 -2.26 11.82
C ARG A 4 -3.98 -3.72 11.37
N GLN A 5 -4.85 -4.28 10.52
CA GLN A 5 -4.69 -5.66 10.07
C GLN A 5 -3.55 -5.80 9.06
N ALA A 6 -3.39 -4.80 8.18
CA ALA A 6 -2.25 -4.76 7.26
C ALA A 6 -0.92 -4.63 8.01
N ASP A 7 -0.88 -3.80 9.06
CA ASP A 7 0.29 -3.66 9.94
C ASP A 7 0.63 -5.00 10.61
N THR A 8 -0.38 -5.70 11.18
CA THR A 8 -0.17 -6.99 11.82
C THR A 8 0.36 -8.04 10.85
N ILE A 9 -0.24 -8.16 9.67
CA ILE A 9 0.18 -9.11 8.64
C ILE A 9 1.59 -8.77 8.13
N GLY A 10 1.83 -7.49 7.81
CA GLY A 10 3.13 -7.05 7.31
C GLY A 10 4.28 -7.29 8.28
N ARG A 11 4.06 -7.00 9.58
CA ARG A 11 5.06 -7.27 10.62
C ARG A 11 5.32 -8.76 10.82
N ALA A 12 4.28 -9.60 10.80
CA ALA A 12 4.45 -11.04 10.93
C ALA A 12 5.20 -11.65 9.74
N VAL A 13 4.95 -11.17 8.51
CA VAL A 13 5.71 -11.58 7.33
C VAL A 13 7.15 -11.09 7.42
N ALA A 14 7.37 -9.84 7.85
CA ALA A 14 8.71 -9.28 8.02
C ALA A 14 9.52 -10.08 9.04
N GLU A 15 8.96 -10.41 10.20
CA GLU A 15 9.60 -11.24 11.22
C GLU A 15 9.96 -12.62 10.68
N LYS A 16 9.03 -13.28 10.00
CA LYS A 16 9.22 -14.64 9.47
C LYS A 16 10.35 -14.74 8.45
N TYR A 17 10.51 -13.71 7.62
CA TYR A 17 11.48 -13.68 6.52
C TYR A 17 12.70 -12.81 6.80
N HIS A 18 12.91 -12.39 8.04
CA HIS A 18 14.01 -11.49 8.41
C HIS A 18 14.09 -10.23 7.53
N LEU A 19 12.92 -9.61 7.31
CA LEU A 19 12.77 -8.39 6.51
C LEU A 19 12.52 -7.19 7.42
N HIS A 20 12.95 -6.02 7.00
CA HIS A 20 12.62 -4.77 7.68
C HIS A 20 11.21 -4.30 7.31
N PHE A 21 10.36 -4.00 8.30
CA PHE A 21 9.01 -3.52 8.07
C PHE A 21 8.96 -2.00 7.89
N MET A 22 8.62 -1.57 6.68
CA MET A 22 8.54 -0.17 6.27
C MET A 22 7.08 0.29 6.22
N ASP A 23 6.57 0.84 7.32
CA ASP A 23 5.31 1.60 7.31
C ASP A 23 5.56 3.06 6.87
N ARG A 24 4.47 3.85 6.81
CA ARG A 24 4.56 5.26 6.39
C ARG A 24 5.58 6.07 7.20
N GLU A 25 5.66 5.82 8.50
CA GLU A 25 6.51 6.57 9.41
C GLU A 25 7.99 6.17 9.22
N ALA A 26 8.25 4.87 9.07
CA ALA A 26 9.58 4.34 8.77
C ALA A 26 10.08 4.85 7.39
N ILE A 27 9.23 4.81 6.36
CA ILE A 27 9.58 5.33 5.02
C ILE A 27 9.89 6.83 5.10
N ALA A 28 9.06 7.61 5.82
CA ALA A 28 9.29 9.05 5.99
C ALA A 28 10.60 9.37 6.71
N ALA A 29 10.95 8.59 7.74
CA ALA A 29 12.21 8.74 8.46
C ALA A 29 13.40 8.43 7.54
N SER A 30 13.36 7.31 6.83
CA SER A 30 14.40 6.91 5.88
C SER A 30 14.54 7.89 4.71
N ALA A 31 13.42 8.46 4.21
CA ALA A 31 13.48 9.48 3.17
C ALA A 31 14.18 10.76 3.64
N LYS A 32 14.01 11.16 4.90
CA LYS A 32 14.74 12.29 5.51
C LYS A 32 16.24 12.02 5.58
N GLU A 33 16.63 10.84 6.02
CA GLU A 33 18.03 10.44 6.08
C GLU A 33 18.67 10.35 4.68
N ALA A 34 17.92 9.88 3.71
CA ALA A 34 18.36 9.78 2.32
C ALA A 34 18.35 11.12 1.55
N GLY A 35 17.80 12.21 2.14
CA GLY A 35 17.71 13.53 1.52
C GLY A 35 16.66 13.65 0.41
N CYS A 36 15.68 12.74 0.34
CA CYS A 36 14.58 12.74 -0.64
C CYS A 36 13.19 12.92 0.00
N TYR A 37 13.15 13.55 1.19
CA TYR A 37 11.91 13.71 1.95
C TYR A 37 10.87 14.58 1.23
N ASP A 38 11.27 15.61 0.53
CA ASP A 38 10.34 16.53 -0.14
C ASP A 38 9.55 15.81 -1.24
N GLU A 39 10.20 14.96 -2.03
CA GLU A 39 9.56 14.13 -3.06
C GLU A 39 8.60 13.09 -2.43
N TYR A 40 9.03 12.49 -1.32
CA TYR A 40 8.19 11.58 -0.56
C TYR A 40 6.98 12.27 0.06
N GLU A 41 7.16 13.44 0.68
CA GLU A 41 6.08 14.20 1.32
C GLU A 41 5.05 14.67 0.29
N GLU A 42 5.48 15.14 -0.87
CA GLU A 42 4.58 15.51 -1.97
C GLU A 42 3.72 14.34 -2.41
N PHE A 43 4.32 13.16 -2.60
CA PHE A 43 3.63 11.93 -2.98
C PHE A 43 2.69 11.42 -1.88
N TYR A 44 3.11 11.43 -0.61
CA TYR A 44 2.33 10.91 0.52
C TYR A 44 1.44 11.95 1.20
N SER A 45 1.52 13.22 0.80
CA SER A 45 0.62 14.24 1.35
C SER A 45 -0.82 13.82 1.07
N GLU A 46 -1.65 13.75 2.13
CA GLU A 46 -3.08 13.43 2.03
C GLU A 46 -3.89 14.61 1.47
N ARG A 47 -3.27 15.47 0.68
CA ARG A 47 -4.00 16.54 0.01
C ARG A 47 -4.99 15.87 -0.94
N PRO A 48 -6.28 16.21 -0.85
CA PRO A 48 -7.26 15.73 -1.80
C PRO A 48 -6.76 16.05 -3.20
N VAL A 49 -6.66 15.06 -4.06
CA VAL A 49 -6.36 15.30 -5.47
C VAL A 49 -7.47 16.23 -5.97
N ASN A 50 -7.12 17.45 -6.32
CA ASN A 50 -8.10 18.43 -6.76
C ASN A 50 -8.81 17.89 -7.99
N SER A 51 -10.15 17.76 -7.94
CA SER A 51 -10.94 17.16 -9.01
C SER A 51 -10.72 17.83 -10.37
N LEU A 52 -10.37 19.11 -10.38
CA LEU A 52 -10.06 19.85 -11.60
C LEU A 52 -8.69 19.45 -12.19
N LEU A 53 -7.67 19.32 -11.35
CA LEU A 53 -6.36 18.82 -11.77
C LEU A 53 -6.44 17.34 -12.21
N TYR A 54 -7.27 16.54 -11.53
CA TYR A 54 -7.54 15.17 -11.93
C TYR A 54 -8.13 15.08 -13.35
N SER A 55 -9.10 15.92 -13.68
CA SER A 55 -9.71 15.96 -15.02
C SER A 55 -8.69 16.34 -16.09
N ILE A 56 -7.86 17.34 -15.83
CA ILE A 56 -6.84 17.81 -16.77
C ILE A 56 -5.80 16.70 -17.03
N VAL A 57 -5.35 16.01 -15.98
CA VAL A 57 -4.35 14.94 -16.07
C VAL A 57 -4.89 13.73 -16.81
N MET A 58 -6.18 13.41 -16.64
CA MET A 58 -6.81 12.27 -17.33
C MET A 58 -7.14 12.53 -18.81
N GLU A 59 -7.22 13.80 -19.22
CA GLU A 59 -7.43 14.17 -20.63
C GLU A 59 -6.12 14.19 -21.46
N THR A 60 -4.97 14.22 -20.80
CA THR A 60 -3.66 14.18 -21.46
C THR A 60 -3.09 12.77 -21.41
N GLU A 61 -3.40 11.94 -22.40
CA GLU A 61 -2.92 10.54 -22.51
C GLU A 61 -1.43 10.40 -22.87
N GLU A 62 -0.72 11.50 -23.18
CA GLU A 62 0.68 11.46 -23.58
C GLU A 62 1.61 11.83 -22.42
N ASP A 63 2.53 10.93 -22.09
CA ASP A 63 3.68 11.09 -21.14
C ASP A 63 3.33 11.73 -19.80
N ASN A 64 2.50 11.06 -19.02
CA ASN A 64 2.08 11.59 -17.73
C ASN A 64 3.23 11.46 -16.71
N VAL A 65 3.98 12.55 -16.52
CA VAL A 65 5.08 12.69 -15.54
C VAL A 65 4.66 12.25 -14.14
N LEU A 66 3.36 12.29 -13.82
CA LEU A 66 2.82 11.83 -12.54
C LEU A 66 2.92 10.31 -12.34
N HIS A 67 2.90 9.52 -13.41
CA HIS A 67 3.05 8.06 -13.32
C HIS A 67 4.46 7.64 -12.88
N ASP A 68 5.45 8.48 -13.04
CA ASP A 68 6.81 8.22 -12.53
C ASP A 68 6.97 8.58 -11.03
N THR A 69 6.03 9.34 -10.47
CA THR A 69 6.11 9.82 -9.09
C THR A 69 6.21 8.70 -8.04
N PRO A 70 5.43 7.58 -8.11
CA PRO A 70 5.59 6.47 -7.17
C PRO A 70 6.98 5.85 -7.22
N GLY A 71 7.52 5.65 -8.42
CA GLY A 71 8.88 5.14 -8.61
C GLY A 71 9.90 6.07 -7.96
N ARG A 72 9.87 7.35 -8.29
CA ARG A 72 10.80 8.36 -7.73
C ARG A 72 10.68 8.47 -6.21
N ALA A 73 9.46 8.42 -5.67
CA ALA A 73 9.22 8.56 -4.24
C ALA A 73 9.58 7.31 -3.40
N LEU A 74 9.69 6.13 -3.99
CA LEU A 74 9.87 4.88 -3.26
C LEU A 74 11.15 4.12 -3.60
N THR A 75 11.71 4.28 -4.80
CA THR A 75 12.91 3.52 -5.22
C THR A 75 14.18 3.85 -4.44
N PHE A 76 14.18 4.93 -3.64
CA PHE A 76 15.28 5.18 -2.72
C PHE A 76 15.46 4.04 -1.70
N ILE A 77 14.39 3.28 -1.39
CA ILE A 77 14.42 2.15 -0.46
C ILE A 77 15.45 1.09 -0.91
N ASP A 78 15.63 0.90 -2.21
CA ASP A 78 16.63 -0.04 -2.74
C ASP A 78 18.08 0.34 -2.38
N ARG A 79 18.31 1.59 -2.00
CA ARG A 79 19.62 2.14 -1.66
C ARG A 79 19.85 2.26 -0.16
N LEU A 80 18.83 1.96 0.64
CA LEU A 80 18.98 1.97 2.09
C LEU A 80 19.85 0.79 2.53
N PRO A 81 20.74 1.01 3.52
CA PRO A 81 21.46 -0.09 4.13
C PRO A 81 20.47 -1.03 4.82
N LEU A 82 20.60 -2.32 4.57
CA LEU A 82 19.87 -3.31 5.33
C LEU A 82 20.38 -3.33 6.77
N GLU A 83 19.47 -3.38 7.74
CA GLU A 83 19.83 -3.62 9.14
C GLU A 83 20.49 -5.00 9.28
N ASP A 84 21.36 -5.16 10.26
CA ASP A 84 22.06 -6.42 10.52
C ASP A 84 21.07 -7.59 10.66
N GLY A 85 21.21 -8.57 9.77
CA GLY A 85 20.37 -9.76 9.71
C GLY A 85 19.07 -9.62 8.90
N CYS A 86 18.80 -8.48 8.29
CA CYS A 86 17.68 -8.31 7.36
C CYS A 86 18.10 -8.64 5.92
N GLU A 87 17.21 -9.31 5.17
CA GLU A 87 17.43 -9.71 3.77
C GLU A 87 16.65 -8.84 2.76
N GLY A 88 15.89 -7.86 3.24
CA GLY A 88 15.07 -6.97 2.40
C GLY A 88 13.99 -6.24 3.19
N TYR A 89 12.90 -5.89 2.51
CA TYR A 89 11.86 -5.03 3.08
C TYR A 89 10.44 -5.58 2.86
N VAL A 90 9.56 -5.34 3.84
CA VAL A 90 8.11 -5.37 3.65
C VAL A 90 7.63 -3.93 3.60
N ILE A 91 7.19 -3.46 2.46
CA ILE A 91 6.74 -2.09 2.25
C ILE A 91 5.22 -2.03 2.36
N GLN A 92 4.72 -1.32 3.37
CA GLN A 92 3.30 -1.02 3.50
C GLN A 92 3.02 0.38 3.02
N GLY A 93 2.56 0.51 1.79
CA GLY A 93 2.36 1.84 1.25
C GLY A 93 1.34 1.93 0.13
N ARG A 94 1.18 3.15 -0.37
CA ARG A 94 0.36 3.45 -1.53
C ARG A 94 1.22 3.27 -2.78
N CYS A 95 0.65 2.64 -3.80
CA CYS A 95 1.29 2.46 -5.12
C CYS A 95 2.67 1.76 -5.12
N ALA A 96 3.06 1.09 -4.03
CA ALA A 96 4.31 0.34 -3.99
C ALA A 96 4.34 -0.80 -5.04
N ASN A 97 3.20 -1.45 -5.26
CA ASN A 97 3.03 -2.43 -6.34
C ASN A 97 3.38 -1.85 -7.73
N PHE A 98 3.08 -0.59 -7.97
CA PHE A 98 3.40 0.10 -9.22
C PHE A 98 4.87 0.55 -9.27
N ALA A 99 5.39 1.12 -8.18
CA ALA A 99 6.76 1.59 -8.09
C ALA A 99 7.80 0.46 -8.31
N PHE A 100 7.47 -0.76 -7.91
CA PHE A 100 8.33 -1.95 -8.02
C PHE A 100 7.80 -2.98 -9.02
N GLN A 101 6.92 -2.57 -9.93
CA GLN A 101 6.33 -3.46 -10.93
C GLN A 101 7.37 -4.08 -11.85
N GLY A 102 7.20 -5.36 -12.18
CA GLY A 102 8.05 -6.08 -13.13
C GLY A 102 9.38 -6.58 -12.55
N ARG A 103 9.54 -6.53 -11.23
CA ARG A 103 10.71 -7.06 -10.53
C ARG A 103 10.46 -8.49 -10.04
N ASP A 104 11.37 -9.39 -10.37
CA ASP A 104 11.28 -10.81 -9.98
C ASP A 104 11.55 -11.03 -8.47
N ASP A 105 12.20 -10.09 -7.79
CA ASP A 105 12.49 -10.14 -6.35
C ASP A 105 11.37 -9.55 -5.46
N VAL A 106 10.29 -9.06 -6.06
CA VAL A 106 9.16 -8.44 -5.36
C VAL A 106 7.94 -9.36 -5.38
N VAL A 107 7.16 -9.34 -4.30
CA VAL A 107 5.82 -9.94 -4.21
C VAL A 107 4.82 -8.86 -3.83
N SER A 108 3.90 -8.58 -4.74
CA SER A 108 2.86 -7.57 -4.57
C SER A 108 1.58 -8.20 -4.03
N VAL A 109 1.11 -7.72 -2.86
CA VAL A 109 -0.06 -8.27 -2.17
C VAL A 109 -1.12 -7.20 -1.95
N PHE A 110 -2.32 -7.43 -2.48
CA PHE A 110 -3.49 -6.62 -2.18
C PHE A 110 -4.38 -7.29 -1.14
N LEU A 111 -4.59 -6.62 -0.02
CA LEU A 111 -5.46 -7.10 1.04
C LEU A 111 -6.84 -6.47 0.92
N THR A 112 -7.88 -7.27 0.85
CA THR A 112 -9.26 -6.83 0.74
C THR A 112 -10.14 -7.40 1.87
N ALA A 113 -11.33 -6.83 2.05
CA ALA A 113 -12.38 -7.35 2.91
C ALA A 113 -13.74 -6.82 2.43
N ASN A 114 -14.83 -7.47 2.82
CA ASN A 114 -16.16 -6.95 2.52
C ASN A 114 -16.49 -5.71 3.38
N ASP A 115 -17.45 -4.90 2.92
CA ASP A 115 -17.81 -3.65 3.57
C ASP A 115 -18.28 -3.82 5.01
N ALA A 116 -19.06 -4.89 5.30
CA ALA A 116 -19.55 -5.16 6.64
C ALA A 116 -18.39 -5.34 7.62
N PHE A 117 -17.43 -6.19 7.28
CA PHE A 117 -16.23 -6.41 8.07
C PHE A 117 -15.40 -5.14 8.27
N CYS A 118 -15.26 -4.33 7.22
CA CYS A 118 -14.56 -3.05 7.32
C CYS A 118 -15.27 -2.09 8.27
N VAL A 119 -16.60 -2.00 8.20
CA VAL A 119 -17.41 -1.13 9.04
C VAL A 119 -17.33 -1.55 10.52
N ASP A 120 -17.47 -2.85 10.79
CA ASP A 120 -17.38 -3.38 12.16
C ASP A 120 -15.98 -3.13 12.74
N THR A 121 -14.94 -3.42 11.97
CA THR A 121 -13.55 -3.14 12.40
C THR A 121 -13.33 -1.66 12.71
N VAL A 122 -13.89 -0.74 11.91
CA VAL A 122 -13.79 0.70 12.16
C VAL A 122 -14.55 1.12 13.40
N ALA A 123 -15.79 0.64 13.55
CA ALA A 123 -16.61 0.95 14.69
C ALA A 123 -15.92 0.54 16.00
N ASP A 124 -15.38 -0.68 16.05
CA ASP A 124 -14.69 -1.23 17.22
C ASP A 124 -13.36 -0.52 17.50
N THR A 125 -12.55 -0.30 16.47
CA THR A 125 -11.21 0.29 16.65
C THR A 125 -11.25 1.75 17.10
N HIS A 126 -12.24 2.51 16.60
CA HIS A 126 -12.35 3.95 16.88
C HIS A 126 -13.44 4.29 17.89
N GLY A 127 -14.17 3.31 18.40
CA GLY A 127 -15.28 3.54 19.35
C GLY A 127 -16.39 4.43 18.76
N VAL A 128 -16.66 4.33 17.47
CA VAL A 128 -17.64 5.16 16.78
C VAL A 128 -18.90 4.35 16.39
N SER A 129 -20.01 5.05 16.18
CA SER A 129 -21.25 4.40 15.72
C SER A 129 -21.06 3.75 14.34
N VAL A 130 -21.81 2.68 14.08
CA VAL A 130 -21.85 1.98 12.76
C VAL A 130 -22.15 2.96 11.62
N ARG A 131 -23.03 3.95 11.84
CA ARG A 131 -23.34 4.99 10.84
C ARG A 131 -22.09 5.83 10.51
N LYS A 132 -21.33 6.25 11.52
CA LYS A 132 -20.07 6.99 11.32
C LYS A 132 -19.02 6.11 10.65
N ALA A 133 -18.87 4.87 11.09
CA ALA A 133 -17.96 3.91 10.51
C ALA A 133 -18.20 3.68 9.01
N LYS A 134 -19.47 3.54 8.57
CA LYS A 134 -19.84 3.44 7.15
C LYS A 134 -19.34 4.63 6.32
N THR A 135 -19.50 5.84 6.86
CA THR A 135 -19.03 7.06 6.18
C THR A 135 -17.50 7.04 6.05
N VAL A 136 -16.79 6.74 7.14
CA VAL A 136 -15.33 6.67 7.15
C VAL A 136 -14.80 5.62 6.17
N VAL A 137 -15.39 4.42 6.14
CA VAL A 137 -14.98 3.35 5.21
C VAL A 137 -15.15 3.79 3.77
N ARG A 138 -16.32 4.35 3.42
CA ARG A 138 -16.58 4.83 2.05
C ARG A 138 -15.58 5.91 1.64
N GLU A 139 -15.47 6.98 2.42
CA GLU A 139 -14.56 8.10 2.11
C GLU A 139 -13.10 7.65 1.98
N THR A 140 -12.65 6.75 2.86
CA THR A 140 -11.29 6.20 2.80
C THR A 140 -11.08 5.38 1.53
N ASN A 141 -12.03 4.55 1.13
CA ASN A 141 -11.92 3.74 -0.08
C ASN A 141 -11.98 4.61 -1.35
N ASP A 142 -12.86 5.61 -1.37
CA ASP A 142 -12.98 6.54 -2.50
C ASP A 142 -11.67 7.36 -2.65
N ASN A 143 -11.10 7.85 -1.56
CA ASN A 143 -9.80 8.54 -1.59
C ASN A 143 -8.67 7.63 -2.09
N ARG A 144 -8.64 6.36 -1.69
CA ARG A 144 -7.63 5.39 -2.16
C ARG A 144 -7.75 5.09 -3.64
N LYS A 145 -8.98 4.91 -4.14
CA LYS A 145 -9.25 4.71 -5.57
C LYS A 145 -8.78 5.89 -6.39
N THR A 146 -9.20 7.10 -6.00
CA THR A 146 -8.82 8.33 -6.70
C THR A 146 -7.30 8.54 -6.68
N TYR A 147 -6.67 8.35 -5.52
CA TYR A 147 -5.23 8.48 -5.36
C TYR A 147 -4.46 7.48 -6.23
N HIS A 148 -4.84 6.20 -6.19
CA HIS A 148 -4.17 5.16 -6.96
C HIS A 148 -4.31 5.42 -8.46
N LYS A 149 -5.51 5.74 -8.93
CA LYS A 149 -5.77 6.06 -10.34
C LYS A 149 -4.96 7.27 -10.81
N TYR A 150 -4.87 8.31 -9.97
CA TYR A 150 -4.16 9.54 -10.29
C TYR A 150 -2.66 9.31 -10.50
N TYR A 151 -2.02 8.54 -9.62
CA TYR A 151 -0.57 8.33 -9.68
C TYR A 151 -0.13 7.16 -10.56
N THR A 152 -0.99 6.21 -10.86
CA THR A 152 -0.60 4.98 -11.57
C THR A 152 -1.35 4.75 -12.89
N GLY A 153 -2.43 5.49 -13.13
CA GLY A 153 -3.35 5.18 -14.22
C GLY A 153 -4.17 3.89 -14.03
N GLN A 154 -3.85 3.08 -13.00
CA GLN A 154 -4.46 1.77 -12.77
C GLN A 154 -5.67 1.86 -11.84
N GLU A 155 -6.61 0.91 -11.99
CA GLU A 155 -7.72 0.77 -11.05
C GLU A 155 -7.25 0.14 -9.73
N TRP A 156 -7.64 0.75 -8.61
CA TRP A 156 -7.26 0.28 -7.28
C TRP A 156 -7.87 -1.08 -6.96
N GLY A 157 -7.04 -2.06 -6.62
CA GLY A 157 -7.46 -3.42 -6.28
C GLY A 157 -7.83 -4.29 -7.47
N GLN A 158 -7.50 -3.88 -8.69
CA GLN A 158 -7.62 -4.72 -9.88
C GLN A 158 -6.61 -5.87 -9.80
N ALA A 159 -7.09 -7.12 -9.84
CA ALA A 159 -6.29 -8.30 -9.54
C ALA A 159 -5.03 -8.46 -10.42
N GLU A 160 -5.09 -7.99 -11.65
CA GLU A 160 -3.99 -8.06 -12.63
C GLU A 160 -2.75 -7.26 -12.21
N ASN A 161 -2.91 -6.32 -11.27
CA ASN A 161 -1.82 -5.45 -10.80
C ASN A 161 -1.11 -6.01 -9.56
N TYR A 162 -1.47 -7.23 -9.12
CA TYR A 162 -0.93 -7.83 -7.90
C TYR A 162 -0.69 -9.33 -8.09
N ASP A 163 0.35 -9.86 -7.44
CA ASP A 163 0.60 -11.30 -7.41
C ASP A 163 -0.45 -12.04 -6.56
N LEU A 164 -0.93 -11.40 -5.49
CA LEU A 164 -1.94 -11.94 -4.59
C LEU A 164 -3.01 -10.90 -4.25
N CYS A 165 -4.29 -11.31 -4.36
CA CYS A 165 -5.43 -10.56 -3.82
C CYS A 165 -6.13 -11.39 -2.75
N LEU A 166 -5.96 -11.05 -1.46
CA LEU A 166 -6.37 -11.87 -0.33
C LEU A 166 -7.49 -11.21 0.48
N ASN A 167 -8.56 -11.97 0.76
CA ASN A 167 -9.69 -11.51 1.55
C ASN A 167 -9.48 -11.83 3.03
N VAL A 168 -9.10 -10.82 3.81
CA VAL A 168 -8.80 -10.94 5.25
C VAL A 168 -10.05 -11.33 6.05
N ALA A 169 -11.24 -10.89 5.64
CA ALA A 169 -12.48 -11.24 6.33
C ALA A 169 -12.83 -12.74 6.21
N LYS A 170 -12.30 -13.42 5.19
CA LYS A 170 -12.51 -14.86 4.96
C LYS A 170 -11.39 -15.73 5.53
N LEU A 171 -10.16 -15.25 5.39
CA LEU A 171 -8.97 -16.04 5.75
C LEU A 171 -8.51 -15.79 7.20
N GLY A 172 -8.89 -14.65 7.78
CA GLY A 172 -8.25 -14.19 9.01
C GLY A 172 -6.79 -13.77 8.78
N VAL A 173 -6.14 -13.26 9.82
CA VAL A 173 -4.73 -12.83 9.75
C VAL A 173 -3.81 -14.01 9.47
N ASP A 174 -3.95 -15.09 10.21
CA ASP A 174 -3.09 -16.28 10.10
C ASP A 174 -3.24 -16.97 8.74
N GLY A 175 -4.47 -17.05 8.21
CA GLY A 175 -4.73 -17.61 6.89
C GLY A 175 -4.10 -16.76 5.76
N VAL A 176 -4.11 -15.43 5.89
CA VAL A 176 -3.44 -14.55 4.94
C VAL A 176 -1.92 -14.76 4.97
N ILE A 177 -1.33 -14.84 6.17
CA ILE A 177 0.12 -15.09 6.32
C ILE A 177 0.49 -16.43 5.70
N ALA A 178 -0.29 -17.49 5.95
CA ALA A 178 -0.05 -18.80 5.36
C ALA A 178 -0.13 -18.79 3.82
N MET A 179 -1.06 -18.02 3.24
CA MET A 179 -1.17 -17.89 1.79
C MET A 179 0.01 -17.15 1.18
N ILE A 180 0.46 -16.06 1.80
CA ILE A 180 1.66 -15.32 1.38
C ILE A 180 2.89 -16.24 1.46
N ASP A 181 3.06 -16.94 2.55
CA ASP A 181 4.13 -17.90 2.76
C ASP A 181 4.16 -18.98 1.67
N SER A 182 3.02 -19.61 1.42
CA SER A 182 2.89 -20.63 0.37
C SER A 182 3.25 -20.08 -1.02
N PHE A 183 2.86 -18.84 -1.32
CA PHE A 183 3.20 -18.21 -2.59
C PHE A 183 4.72 -17.97 -2.70
N ILE A 184 5.35 -17.39 -1.69
CA ILE A 184 6.78 -17.10 -1.68
C ILE A 184 7.60 -18.39 -1.86
N GLN A 185 7.21 -19.49 -1.20
CA GLN A 185 7.92 -20.76 -1.28
C GLN A 185 7.76 -21.49 -2.63
N ASN A 186 6.67 -21.23 -3.36
CA ASN A 186 6.35 -21.94 -4.61
C ASN A 186 6.48 -21.08 -5.86
N ARG A 187 6.80 -19.78 -5.74
CA ARG A 187 7.03 -18.92 -6.93
C ARG A 187 8.27 -19.39 -7.70
N LYS A 188 8.17 -19.32 -9.03
CA LYS A 188 9.26 -19.69 -9.94
C LYS A 188 10.07 -18.47 -10.32
#